data_aa99b118b1de005050bb464e24adbd5a
#
_entry.id   aa99b118b1de005050bb464e24adbd5a
#
_cell.length_a   1.000
_cell.length_b   1.000
_cell.length_c   1.000
_cell.angle_alpha   90.00
_cell.angle_beta   90.00
_cell.angle_gamma   90.00
#
_symmetry.space_group_name_H-M   'P 1'
#
loop_
_entity.id
_entity.type
_entity.pdbx_description
1 polymer ?
#
loop_
_entity_poly.entity_id
_entity_poly.type
_entity_poly.pdbx_seq_one_letter_code
_entity_poly.pdbx_strand_id
1 'polypeptide(L)'
;MNLSPASVYPARAHLEERRWVRQIETAATQLEVSQAAQTAAVDLFLSQRPSSDRSKPALAAACLYAGCLISGDGRSQGAVAAAMDVSRLSVQQRWKPLLEDAGFDPPGW
;
A
#
# COMPACT_ATOMS: atom_id res chain seq x y z
N MET A 1 -19.08 3.48 8.45
CA MET A 1 -17.80 3.28 7.77
C MET A 1 -17.46 1.80 7.74
N ASN A 2 -17.17 1.29 6.55
CA ASN A 2 -16.84 -0.12 6.38
C ASN A 2 -15.33 -0.31 6.39
N LEU A 3 -14.84 -0.98 7.42
CA LEU A 3 -13.45 -1.40 7.48
C LEU A 3 -13.37 -2.84 7.00
N SER A 4 -12.26 -3.18 6.35
CA SER A 4 -12.01 -4.57 5.99
C SER A 4 -11.95 -5.40 7.28
N PRO A 5 -12.72 -6.49 7.39
CA PRO A 5 -12.66 -7.33 8.59
C PRO A 5 -11.30 -8.02 8.75
N ALA A 6 -10.48 -8.06 7.70
CA ALA A 6 -9.15 -8.64 7.76
C ALA A 6 -8.08 -7.66 8.24
N SER A 7 -8.39 -6.36 8.34
CA SER A 7 -7.42 -5.39 8.80
C SER A 7 -7.12 -5.57 10.28
N VAL A 8 -5.83 -5.50 10.64
CA VAL A 8 -5.38 -5.63 12.04
C VAL A 8 -5.38 -4.28 12.77
N TYR A 9 -5.67 -3.18 12.07
CA TYR A 9 -5.62 -1.85 12.66
C TYR A 9 -7.02 -1.37 13.05
N PRO A 10 -7.14 -0.62 14.18
CA PRO A 10 -8.43 -0.15 14.65
C PRO A 10 -9.01 0.94 13.74
N ALA A 11 -10.32 1.15 13.86
CA ALA A 11 -11.03 2.17 13.09
C ALA A 11 -10.40 3.56 13.20
N ARG A 12 -9.88 3.90 14.39
CA ARG A 12 -9.24 5.19 14.61
C ARG A 12 -8.05 5.41 13.68
N ALA A 13 -7.20 4.39 13.50
CA ALA A 13 -6.04 4.50 12.61
C ALA A 13 -6.49 4.74 11.17
N HIS A 14 -7.51 4.02 10.71
CA HIS A 14 -8.07 4.22 9.37
C HIS A 14 -8.64 5.63 9.21
N LEU A 15 -9.31 6.16 10.22
CA LEU A 15 -9.87 7.51 10.16
C LEU A 15 -8.79 8.59 10.10
N GLU A 16 -7.73 8.44 10.88
CA GLU A 16 -6.64 9.42 10.91
C GLU A 16 -5.92 9.51 9.56
N GLU A 17 -5.85 8.40 8.82
CA GLU A 17 -5.19 8.35 7.52
C GLU A 17 -6.18 8.16 6.37
N ARG A 18 -7.44 8.56 6.56
CA ARG A 18 -8.54 8.29 5.64
C ARG A 18 -8.26 8.69 4.19
N ARG A 19 -7.64 9.83 3.99
CA ARG A 19 -7.35 10.33 2.63
C ARG A 19 -6.49 9.33 1.86
N TRP A 20 -5.44 8.83 2.50
CA TRP A 20 -4.47 7.94 1.87
C TRP A 20 -4.99 6.53 1.75
N VAL A 21 -5.73 6.08 2.76
CA VAL A 21 -6.41 4.77 2.71
C VAL A 21 -7.38 4.75 1.52
N ARG A 22 -8.15 5.82 1.32
CA ARG A 22 -9.06 5.92 0.18
C ARG A 22 -8.34 5.88 -1.15
N GLN A 23 -7.21 6.55 -1.26
CA GLN A 23 -6.43 6.52 -2.50
C GLN A 23 -5.94 5.11 -2.82
N ILE A 24 -5.48 4.40 -1.80
CA ILE A 24 -5.08 3.00 -1.98
C ILE A 24 -6.27 2.16 -2.45
N GLU A 25 -7.42 2.31 -1.80
CA GLU A 25 -8.61 1.54 -2.16
C GLU A 25 -9.09 1.85 -3.57
N THR A 26 -9.08 3.12 -3.96
CA THR A 26 -9.47 3.53 -5.31
C THR A 26 -8.53 2.93 -6.36
N ALA A 27 -7.23 3.02 -6.13
CA ALA A 27 -6.24 2.46 -7.04
C ALA A 27 -6.36 0.93 -7.11
N ALA A 28 -6.58 0.29 -5.97
CA ALA A 28 -6.78 -1.16 -5.91
C ALA A 28 -7.98 -1.59 -6.75
N THR A 29 -9.06 -0.83 -6.71
CA THR A 29 -10.24 -1.08 -7.52
C THR A 29 -9.94 -0.90 -9.00
N GLN A 30 -9.22 0.16 -9.36
CA GLN A 30 -8.82 0.40 -10.76
C GLN A 30 -7.96 -0.74 -11.31
N LEU A 31 -7.08 -1.28 -10.47
CA LEU A 31 -6.17 -2.35 -10.86
C LEU A 31 -6.81 -3.74 -10.72
N GLU A 32 -8.01 -3.80 -10.19
CA GLU A 32 -8.77 -5.04 -10.00
C GLU A 32 -8.01 -6.06 -9.15
N VAL A 33 -7.31 -5.56 -8.13
CA VAL A 33 -6.59 -6.45 -7.21
C VAL A 33 -7.54 -7.08 -6.20
N SER A 34 -7.10 -8.18 -5.59
CA SER A 34 -7.91 -8.89 -4.60
C SER A 34 -8.12 -8.05 -3.33
N GLN A 35 -9.16 -8.40 -2.57
CA GLN A 35 -9.40 -7.78 -1.27
C GLN A 35 -8.22 -8.02 -0.32
N ALA A 36 -7.60 -9.20 -0.41
CA ALA A 36 -6.42 -9.51 0.41
C ALA A 36 -5.27 -8.56 0.10
N ALA A 37 -5.03 -8.27 -1.19
CA ALA A 37 -3.98 -7.33 -1.59
C ALA A 37 -4.28 -5.92 -1.10
N GLN A 38 -5.52 -5.49 -1.23
CA GLN A 38 -5.95 -4.17 -0.77
C GLN A 38 -5.77 -4.03 0.75
N THR A 39 -6.22 -5.02 1.51
CA THR A 39 -6.09 -5.01 2.97
C THR A 39 -4.64 -4.99 3.39
N ALA A 40 -3.79 -5.82 2.75
CA ALA A 40 -2.35 -5.85 3.03
C ALA A 40 -1.72 -4.48 2.77
N ALA A 41 -2.10 -3.83 1.67
CA ALA A 41 -1.57 -2.52 1.31
C ALA A 41 -1.93 -1.46 2.36
N VAL A 42 -3.18 -1.43 2.79
CA VAL A 42 -3.65 -0.49 3.81
C VAL A 42 -2.94 -0.73 5.14
N ASP A 43 -2.81 -1.98 5.55
CA ASP A 43 -2.14 -2.31 6.81
C ASP A 43 -0.66 -1.95 6.76
N LEU A 44 0.02 -2.18 5.64
CA LEU A 44 1.40 -1.75 5.47
C LEU A 44 1.52 -0.23 5.61
N PHE A 45 0.62 0.50 4.96
CA PHE A 45 0.65 1.96 5.04
C PHE A 45 0.45 2.44 6.47
N LEU A 46 -0.53 1.89 7.18
CA LEU A 46 -0.80 2.28 8.57
C LEU A 46 0.35 1.94 9.49
N SER A 47 1.11 0.87 9.21
CA SER A 47 2.28 0.51 10.01
C SER A 47 3.43 1.51 9.84
N GLN A 48 3.53 2.15 8.68
CA GLN A 48 4.61 3.10 8.39
C GLN A 48 4.28 4.53 8.83
N ARG A 49 3.07 4.98 8.60
CA ARG A 49 2.50 6.28 9.03
C ARG A 49 3.54 7.40 9.08
N PRO A 50 4.07 7.83 7.92
CA PRO A 50 5.11 8.86 7.90
C PRO A 50 4.58 10.19 8.44
N SER A 51 5.48 10.96 9.06
CA SER A 51 5.12 12.27 9.61
C SER A 51 4.93 13.33 8.52
N SER A 52 5.49 13.13 7.34
CA SER A 52 5.47 14.11 6.26
C SER A 52 4.46 13.76 5.19
N ASP A 53 3.55 14.67 4.87
CA ASP A 53 2.59 14.50 3.78
C ASP A 53 3.26 14.36 2.41
N ARG A 54 4.48 14.89 2.26
CA ARG A 54 5.21 14.78 1.00
C ARG A 54 5.57 13.34 0.66
N SER A 55 5.83 12.53 1.69
CA SER A 55 6.21 11.13 1.49
C SER A 55 5.01 10.21 1.33
N LYS A 56 3.83 10.64 1.76
CA LYS A 56 2.66 9.77 1.81
C LYS A 56 2.20 9.27 0.45
N PRO A 57 2.16 10.08 -0.62
CA PRO A 57 1.74 9.55 -1.93
C PRO A 57 2.65 8.43 -2.42
N ALA A 58 3.97 8.63 -2.34
CA ALA A 58 4.94 7.64 -2.77
C ALA A 58 4.90 6.41 -1.87
N LEU A 59 4.76 6.61 -0.57
CA LEU A 59 4.67 5.51 0.38
C LEU A 59 3.39 4.70 0.16
N ALA A 60 2.27 5.36 -0.05
CA ALA A 60 1.00 4.67 -0.31
C ALA A 60 1.09 3.81 -1.57
N ALA A 61 1.72 4.33 -2.63
CA ALA A 61 1.92 3.58 -3.87
C ALA A 61 2.83 2.37 -3.64
N ALA A 62 3.91 2.54 -2.90
CA ALA A 62 4.82 1.43 -2.58
C ALA A 62 4.11 0.37 -1.74
N CYS A 63 3.24 0.79 -0.81
CA CYS A 63 2.46 -0.13 0.01
C CYS A 63 1.47 -0.93 -0.85
N LEU A 64 0.85 -0.30 -1.84
CA LEU A 64 -0.05 -1.00 -2.74
C LEU A 64 0.71 -2.04 -3.57
N TYR A 65 1.86 -1.65 -4.12
CA TYR A 65 2.69 -2.59 -4.87
C TYR A 65 3.11 -3.78 -4.00
N ALA A 66 3.61 -3.49 -2.80
CA ALA A 66 4.07 -4.52 -1.86
C ALA A 66 2.92 -5.42 -1.40
N GLY A 67 1.75 -4.83 -1.12
CA GLY A 67 0.57 -5.59 -0.73
C GLY A 67 0.14 -6.58 -1.81
N CYS A 68 0.22 -6.17 -3.07
CA CYS A 68 -0.05 -7.06 -4.19
C CYS A 68 0.94 -8.21 -4.24
N LEU A 69 2.24 -7.92 -4.04
CA LEU A 69 3.27 -8.96 -4.06
C LEU A 69 3.05 -10.01 -2.98
N ILE A 70 2.87 -9.58 -1.73
CA ILE A 70 2.75 -10.52 -0.62
C ILE A 70 1.45 -11.32 -0.64
N SER A 71 0.45 -10.82 -1.36
CA SER A 71 -0.84 -11.50 -1.49
C SER A 71 -0.92 -12.37 -2.74
N GLY A 72 0.17 -12.47 -3.51
CA GLY A 72 0.18 -13.29 -4.71
C GLY A 72 -0.64 -12.73 -5.86
N ASP A 73 -0.94 -11.44 -5.83
CA ASP A 73 -1.74 -10.76 -6.85
C ASP A 73 -0.95 -9.57 -7.42
N GLY A 74 0.26 -9.85 -7.90
CA GLY A 74 1.21 -8.83 -8.33
C GLY A 74 0.74 -7.99 -9.52
N ARG A 75 1.05 -6.70 -9.45
CA ARG A 75 0.87 -5.75 -10.55
C ARG A 75 2.22 -5.08 -10.80
N SER A 76 2.43 -4.57 -12.01
CA SER A 76 3.69 -3.92 -12.33
C SER A 76 3.86 -2.62 -11.54
N GLN A 77 5.13 -2.24 -11.31
CA GLN A 77 5.44 -0.97 -10.66
C GLN A 77 4.84 0.21 -11.44
N GLY A 78 4.91 0.13 -12.78
CA GLY A 78 4.36 1.19 -13.63
C GLY A 78 2.85 1.32 -13.51
N ALA A 79 2.13 0.20 -13.47
CA ALA A 79 0.67 0.21 -13.33
C ALA A 79 0.24 0.82 -11.99
N VAL A 80 0.92 0.41 -10.91
CA VAL A 80 0.63 0.95 -9.57
C VAL A 80 0.95 2.43 -9.52
N ALA A 81 2.10 2.84 -10.05
CA ALA A 81 2.52 4.24 -10.06
C ALA A 81 1.50 5.11 -10.81
N ALA A 82 1.04 4.65 -11.96
CA ALA A 82 0.04 5.37 -12.75
C ALA A 82 -1.28 5.51 -11.99
N ALA A 83 -1.75 4.43 -11.35
CA ALA A 83 -3.00 4.45 -10.59
C ALA A 83 -2.93 5.37 -9.37
N MET A 84 -1.74 5.53 -8.79
CA MET A 84 -1.53 6.36 -7.61
C MET A 84 -0.98 7.76 -7.94
N ASP A 85 -0.79 8.05 -9.22
CA ASP A 85 -0.29 9.35 -9.70
C ASP A 85 1.07 9.71 -9.10
N VAL A 86 1.98 8.76 -9.09
CA VAL A 86 3.37 8.95 -8.65
C VAL A 86 4.31 8.38 -9.70
N SER A 87 5.61 8.66 -9.57
CA SER A 87 6.60 8.11 -10.49
C SER A 87 6.86 6.63 -10.20
N ARG A 88 7.17 5.86 -11.24
CA ARG A 88 7.57 4.47 -11.08
C ARG A 88 8.80 4.34 -10.19
N LEU A 89 9.73 5.30 -10.29
CA LEU A 89 10.94 5.30 -9.48
C LEU A 89 10.63 5.39 -7.99
N SER A 90 9.62 6.18 -7.62
CA SER A 90 9.19 6.28 -6.22
C SER A 90 8.75 4.92 -5.67
N VAL A 91 8.01 4.15 -6.45
CA VAL A 91 7.60 2.79 -6.07
C VAL A 91 8.84 1.89 -5.97
N GLN A 92 9.70 1.93 -6.99
CA GLN A 92 10.89 1.07 -7.06
C GLN A 92 11.81 1.26 -5.86
N GLN A 93 11.99 2.50 -5.44
CA GLN A 93 12.93 2.81 -4.36
C GLN A 93 12.40 2.46 -2.97
N ARG A 94 11.10 2.34 -2.81
CA ARG A 94 10.48 2.25 -1.48
C ARG A 94 9.94 0.88 -1.11
N TRP A 95 9.56 0.05 -2.08
CA TRP A 95 8.81 -1.16 -1.75
C TRP A 95 9.62 -2.21 -0.99
N LYS A 96 10.91 -2.40 -1.34
CA LYS A 96 11.76 -3.39 -0.65
C LYS A 96 12.06 -2.99 0.79
N PRO A 97 12.60 -1.78 1.04
CA PRO A 97 12.84 -1.36 2.42
C PRO A 97 11.57 -1.39 3.27
N LEU A 98 10.45 -1.01 2.67
CA LEU A 98 9.15 -1.03 3.34
C LEU A 98 8.79 -2.44 3.82
N LEU A 99 8.94 -3.45 2.97
CA LEU A 99 8.64 -4.83 3.34
C LEU A 99 9.62 -5.37 4.38
N GLU A 100 10.89 -5.04 4.25
CA GLU A 100 11.90 -5.43 5.23
C GLU A 100 11.59 -4.84 6.60
N ASP A 101 11.21 -3.57 6.65
CA ASP A 101 10.82 -2.90 7.90
C ASP A 101 9.58 -3.53 8.51
N ALA A 102 8.69 -4.03 7.69
CA ALA A 102 7.46 -4.70 8.14
C ALA A 102 7.69 -6.15 8.56
N GLY A 103 8.93 -6.64 8.46
CA GLY A 103 9.28 -7.98 8.89
C GLY A 103 9.16 -9.06 7.83
N PHE A 104 8.94 -8.69 6.57
CA PHE A 104 8.92 -9.66 5.48
C PHE A 104 10.33 -9.91 4.98
N ASP A 105 10.67 -11.18 4.79
CA ASP A 105 11.96 -11.59 4.26
C ASP A 105 11.76 -11.92 2.76
N PRO A 106 12.23 -11.05 1.84
CA PRO A 106 11.91 -11.20 0.42
C PRO A 106 12.90 -12.09 -0.33
N PRO A 107 12.76 -13.41 -0.27
CA PRO A 107 13.64 -14.29 -1.02
C PRO A 107 13.39 -14.12 -2.52
N GLY A 108 14.39 -13.63 -3.23
CA GLY A 108 14.32 -13.51 -4.67
C GLY A 108 13.44 -12.36 -5.21
N TRP A 109 13.14 -11.42 -4.38
CA TRP A 109 12.38 -10.25 -4.83
C TRP A 109 13.23 -9.25 -5.59
#